data_23bfc4d58498a5f9b079f25359c8a884
#
_entry.id   23bfc4d58498a5f9b079f25359c8a884
#
_cell.length_a   1.000
_cell.length_b   1.000
_cell.length_c   1.000
_cell.angle_alpha   90.00
_cell.angle_beta   90.00
_cell.angle_gamma   90.00
#
_symmetry.space_group_name_H-M   'P 1'
#
loop_
_entity.id
_entity.type
_entity.pdbx_description
1 polymer ?
#
loop_
_entity_poly.entity_id
_entity_poly.type
_entity_poly.pdbx_seq_one_letter_code
_entity_poly.pdbx_strand_id
1 'polypeptide(L)'
;MYLCFMIFVTGGTGLVGSHILLKLAKKGDDFKALKRKSSALGICKSVFSFYNADTLFEKINWVEGDVNDIPSLTEGMKGCEKLIHCAAIVSFYASDADLLKKVNIEGTANVMNVALASGVKKAGFVSSIAALGRNSTLGMVDEECQFKITKLDSNYALSKYYAEQEVWRASNEGLDVVIVNPSVILGPGDWTKGSSQIFQKIHKGLKFYTQGSTGYVDVNDVAESVLQLLFSEIKNERFIVNGANLKYRDCFDRIAVVLNKPKSTIKVTPLLKEIAWRAEAVRAFFTSQKPLLTRETANSAMTSSAFNTSKIEKMINFQFTDMDVTIKKYADWFIADLK
;
A
#
# COMPACT_ATOMS: atom_id res chain seq x y z
N MET A 1 -21.69 19.18 -18.71
CA MET A 1 -21.18 19.89 -17.52
C MET A 1 -20.62 18.81 -16.61
N TYR A 2 -19.28 18.62 -16.57
CA TYR A 2 -18.68 17.69 -15.63
C TYR A 2 -18.89 18.25 -14.23
N LEU A 3 -19.61 17.53 -13.37
CA LEU A 3 -19.69 17.84 -11.95
C LEU A 3 -18.28 17.75 -11.38
N CYS A 4 -17.66 18.88 -11.07
CA CYS A 4 -16.35 18.93 -10.46
C CYS A 4 -16.53 18.67 -8.97
N PHE A 5 -16.15 17.47 -8.53
CA PHE A 5 -16.23 17.10 -7.11
C PHE A 5 -14.89 17.43 -6.45
N MET A 6 -14.91 18.22 -5.38
CA MET A 6 -13.72 18.42 -4.57
C MET A 6 -13.39 17.14 -3.80
N ILE A 7 -12.17 16.66 -3.94
CA ILE A 7 -11.68 15.40 -3.34
C ILE A 7 -10.69 15.73 -2.23
N PHE A 8 -10.84 15.11 -1.07
CA PHE A 8 -9.83 15.17 -0.02
C PHE A 8 -8.97 13.90 -0.05
N VAL A 9 -7.65 14.05 -0.06
CA VAL A 9 -6.71 12.92 -0.14
C VAL A 9 -5.80 12.92 1.07
N THR A 10 -5.78 11.82 1.83
CA THR A 10 -4.79 11.58 2.88
C THR A 10 -3.71 10.62 2.40
N GLY A 11 -2.49 10.73 2.93
CA GLY A 11 -1.38 9.88 2.51
C GLY A 11 -0.78 10.23 1.14
N GLY A 12 -1.09 11.41 0.60
CA GLY A 12 -0.61 11.89 -0.71
C GLY A 12 0.92 11.96 -0.86
N THR A 13 1.66 11.96 0.23
CA THR A 13 3.14 11.98 0.23
C THR A 13 3.78 10.59 0.15
N GLY A 14 2.97 9.50 0.22
CA GLY A 14 3.42 8.11 0.14
C GLY A 14 3.40 7.55 -1.28
N LEU A 15 3.82 6.29 -1.41
CA LEU A 15 3.92 5.59 -2.70
C LEU A 15 2.61 5.61 -3.50
N VAL A 16 1.53 5.09 -2.94
CA VAL A 16 0.22 5.02 -3.63
C VAL A 16 -0.39 6.40 -3.79
N GLY A 17 -0.39 7.21 -2.69
CA GLY A 17 -0.99 8.53 -2.71
C GLY A 17 -0.37 9.47 -3.74
N SER A 18 0.94 9.43 -3.94
CA SER A 18 1.62 10.24 -4.97
C SER A 18 1.13 9.92 -6.39
N HIS A 19 0.89 8.63 -6.69
CA HIS A 19 0.35 8.22 -7.99
C HIS A 19 -1.13 8.60 -8.15
N ILE A 20 -1.90 8.54 -7.06
CA ILE A 20 -3.28 9.04 -7.05
C ILE A 20 -3.31 10.55 -7.33
N LEU A 21 -2.49 11.34 -6.61
CA LEU A 21 -2.41 12.79 -6.83
C LEU A 21 -1.99 13.13 -8.27
N LEU A 22 -1.01 12.40 -8.82
CA LEU A 22 -0.59 12.57 -10.21
C LEU A 22 -1.74 12.32 -11.20
N LYS A 23 -2.52 11.25 -11.00
CA LYS A 23 -3.64 10.92 -11.88
C LYS A 23 -4.75 11.96 -11.78
N LEU A 24 -5.11 12.42 -10.58
CA LEU A 24 -6.08 13.49 -10.35
C LEU A 24 -5.62 14.78 -11.03
N ALA A 25 -4.36 15.19 -10.81
CA ALA A 25 -3.80 16.40 -11.40
C ALA A 25 -3.77 16.35 -12.94
N LYS A 26 -3.40 15.21 -13.54
CA LYS A 26 -3.42 15.02 -15.00
C LYS A 26 -4.82 15.06 -15.59
N LYS A 27 -5.83 14.59 -14.84
CA LYS A 27 -7.24 14.63 -15.26
C LYS A 27 -7.86 16.02 -15.10
N GLY A 28 -7.24 16.90 -14.30
CA GLY A 28 -7.77 18.21 -13.97
C GLY A 28 -8.88 18.18 -12.91
N ASP A 29 -8.93 17.12 -12.10
CA ASP A 29 -9.85 17.03 -10.97
C ASP A 29 -9.44 18.01 -9.86
N ASP A 30 -10.41 18.59 -9.14
CA ASP A 30 -10.15 19.44 -7.99
C ASP A 30 -9.93 18.60 -6.73
N PHE A 31 -8.80 18.82 -6.05
CA PHE A 31 -8.49 18.08 -4.83
C PHE A 31 -7.64 18.88 -3.84
N LYS A 32 -7.75 18.50 -2.57
CA LYS A 32 -6.89 18.92 -1.46
C LYS A 32 -6.13 17.71 -0.93
N ALA A 33 -4.85 17.84 -0.61
CA ALA A 33 -4.02 16.75 -0.12
C ALA A 33 -3.49 17.04 1.28
N LEU A 34 -3.76 16.15 2.24
CA LEU A 34 -3.27 16.28 3.61
C LEU A 34 -1.78 15.95 3.68
N LYS A 35 -1.00 16.81 4.32
CA LYS A 35 0.39 16.54 4.68
C LYS A 35 0.69 17.01 6.10
N ARG A 36 1.54 16.31 6.82
CA ARG A 36 2.06 16.81 8.09
C ARG A 36 3.12 17.88 7.82
N LYS A 37 3.33 18.79 8.77
CA LYS A 37 4.41 19.76 8.72
C LYS A 37 5.78 19.12 8.50
N SER A 38 6.00 17.94 9.10
CA SER A 38 7.22 17.14 8.97
C SER A 38 7.28 16.24 7.74
N SER A 39 6.25 16.22 6.89
CA SER A 39 6.21 15.31 5.71
C SER A 39 7.27 15.72 4.69
N ALA A 40 8.12 14.76 4.33
CA ALA A 40 8.99 14.90 3.17
C ALA A 40 8.16 14.70 1.89
N LEU A 41 8.25 15.66 0.96
CA LEU A 41 7.54 15.61 -0.32
C LEU A 41 8.36 14.91 -1.43
N GLY A 42 9.57 14.44 -1.11
CA GLY A 42 10.52 13.90 -2.08
C GLY A 42 9.96 12.80 -2.97
N ILE A 43 9.26 11.81 -2.38
CA ILE A 43 8.62 10.73 -3.16
C ILE A 43 7.58 11.30 -4.13
N CYS A 44 6.70 12.18 -3.65
CA CYS A 44 5.66 12.77 -4.48
C CYS A 44 6.28 13.60 -5.61
N LYS A 45 7.26 14.43 -5.32
CA LYS A 45 7.98 15.23 -6.31
C LYS A 45 8.67 14.34 -7.35
N SER A 46 9.40 13.30 -6.93
CA SER A 46 10.05 12.33 -7.82
C SER A 46 9.04 11.64 -8.75
N VAL A 47 7.86 11.25 -8.24
CA VAL A 47 6.79 10.67 -9.07
C VAL A 47 6.33 11.66 -10.13
N PHE A 48 6.05 12.90 -9.78
CA PHE A 48 5.61 13.91 -10.75
C PHE A 48 6.69 14.20 -11.79
N SER A 49 7.95 14.36 -11.37
CA SER A 49 9.08 14.60 -12.29
C SER A 49 9.28 13.46 -13.28
N PHE A 50 9.22 12.21 -12.83
CA PHE A 50 9.36 11.04 -13.71
C PHE A 50 8.31 11.01 -14.82
N TYR A 51 7.10 11.48 -14.55
CA TYR A 51 6.04 11.56 -15.53
C TYR A 51 5.96 12.92 -16.24
N ASN A 52 7.01 13.75 -16.17
CA ASN A 52 7.09 15.09 -16.77
C ASN A 52 5.90 15.98 -16.37
N ALA A 53 5.55 15.98 -15.08
CA ALA A 53 4.38 16.67 -14.55
C ALA A 53 4.74 17.65 -13.42
N ASP A 54 5.96 18.18 -13.38
CA ASP A 54 6.47 19.08 -12.32
C ASP A 54 5.58 20.30 -12.13
N THR A 55 5.08 20.88 -13.21
CA THR A 55 4.15 22.03 -13.16
C THR A 55 2.82 21.70 -12.49
N LEU A 56 2.39 20.44 -12.53
CA LEU A 56 1.19 19.97 -11.83
C LEU A 56 1.47 19.73 -10.34
N PHE A 57 2.69 19.32 -9.99
CA PHE A 57 3.08 19.17 -8.59
C PHE A 57 2.99 20.50 -7.83
N GLU A 58 3.45 21.60 -8.44
CA GLU A 58 3.41 22.95 -7.83
C GLU A 58 1.98 23.46 -7.62
N LYS A 59 1.00 22.90 -8.30
CA LYS A 59 -0.42 23.27 -8.19
C LYS A 59 -1.20 22.48 -7.14
N ILE A 60 -0.55 21.50 -6.48
CA ILE A 60 -1.23 20.70 -5.46
C ILE A 60 -1.65 21.59 -4.28
N ASN A 61 -2.93 21.57 -3.97
CA ASN A 61 -3.46 22.25 -2.78
C ASN A 61 -3.17 21.41 -1.53
N TRP A 62 -2.05 21.71 -0.87
CA TRP A 62 -1.64 21.03 0.35
C TRP A 62 -2.32 21.63 1.57
N VAL A 63 -2.98 20.79 2.37
CA VAL A 63 -3.52 21.12 3.69
C VAL A 63 -2.57 20.57 4.75
N GLU A 64 -2.12 21.42 5.65
CA GLU A 64 -1.28 20.97 6.79
C GLU A 64 -2.17 20.40 7.88
N GLY A 65 -1.87 19.16 8.32
CA GLY A 65 -2.61 18.46 9.37
C GLY A 65 -2.13 17.03 9.56
N ASP A 66 -2.81 16.29 10.44
CA ASP A 66 -2.53 14.88 10.74
C ASP A 66 -3.84 14.10 10.84
N VAL A 67 -3.83 12.80 10.53
CA VAL A 67 -5.01 11.93 10.68
C VAL A 67 -5.48 11.80 12.15
N ASN A 68 -4.63 12.17 13.10
CA ASN A 68 -4.96 12.23 14.52
C ASN A 68 -5.35 13.63 15.01
N ASP A 69 -5.40 14.60 14.11
CA ASP A 69 -5.81 15.99 14.41
C ASP A 69 -7.17 16.30 13.77
N ILE A 70 -8.23 16.08 14.55
CA ILE A 70 -9.62 16.26 14.10
C ILE A 70 -9.89 17.69 13.59
N PRO A 71 -9.43 18.79 14.24
CA PRO A 71 -9.59 20.13 13.69
C PRO A 71 -9.01 20.31 12.29
N SER A 72 -7.79 19.83 12.03
CA SER A 72 -7.16 19.94 10.71
C SER A 72 -7.87 19.10 9.65
N LEU A 73 -8.39 17.93 10.02
CA LEU A 73 -9.21 17.09 9.13
C LEU A 73 -10.52 17.79 8.77
N THR A 74 -11.19 18.39 9.75
CA THR A 74 -12.46 19.10 9.57
C THR A 74 -12.32 20.28 8.61
N GLU A 75 -11.30 21.10 8.80
CA GLU A 75 -11.02 22.23 7.90
C GLU A 75 -10.61 21.75 6.51
N GLY A 76 -9.77 20.69 6.44
CA GLY A 76 -9.34 20.11 5.17
C GLY A 76 -10.50 19.54 4.35
N MET A 77 -11.43 18.84 4.98
CA MET A 77 -12.58 18.21 4.30
C MET A 77 -13.72 19.17 3.98
N LYS A 78 -13.64 20.42 4.44
CA LYS A 78 -14.70 21.42 4.18
C LYS A 78 -14.92 21.62 2.68
N GLY A 79 -16.16 21.39 2.24
CA GLY A 79 -16.57 21.46 0.83
C GLY A 79 -16.10 20.28 -0.04
N CYS A 80 -15.56 19.22 0.56
CA CYS A 80 -15.20 18.02 -0.18
C CYS A 80 -16.38 17.04 -0.22
N GLU A 81 -16.64 16.47 -1.40
CA GLU A 81 -17.69 15.48 -1.61
C GLU A 81 -17.16 14.04 -1.64
N LYS A 82 -15.87 13.90 -1.93
CA LYS A 82 -15.20 12.60 -2.01
C LYS A 82 -13.94 12.57 -1.14
N LEU A 83 -13.62 11.40 -0.64
CA LEU A 83 -12.43 11.14 0.15
C LEU A 83 -11.62 10.01 -0.47
N ILE A 84 -10.28 10.15 -0.49
CA ILE A 84 -9.36 9.04 -0.70
C ILE A 84 -8.47 8.92 0.53
N HIS A 85 -8.61 7.80 1.25
CA HIS A 85 -7.81 7.55 2.44
C HIS A 85 -6.76 6.48 2.18
N CYS A 86 -5.51 6.91 2.00
CA CYS A 86 -4.35 6.03 1.84
C CYS A 86 -3.24 6.30 2.87
N ALA A 87 -3.49 7.16 3.86
CA ALA A 87 -2.55 7.36 4.96
C ALA A 87 -2.48 6.10 5.83
N ALA A 88 -1.31 5.50 5.90
CA ALA A 88 -1.02 4.36 6.76
C ALA A 88 0.49 4.24 6.99
N ILE A 89 0.86 3.55 8.05
CA ILE A 89 2.24 3.12 8.30
C ILE A 89 2.33 1.62 8.00
N VAL A 90 3.40 1.22 7.32
CA VAL A 90 3.77 -0.18 7.10
C VAL A 90 4.97 -0.48 7.96
N SER A 91 4.80 -1.31 8.96
CA SER A 91 5.90 -1.78 9.83
C SER A 91 5.66 -3.20 10.31
N PHE A 92 6.74 -3.97 10.36
CA PHE A 92 6.77 -5.34 10.90
C PHE A 92 7.65 -5.43 12.15
N TYR A 93 7.92 -4.30 12.80
CA TYR A 93 8.66 -4.24 14.06
C TYR A 93 7.67 -4.26 15.23
N ALA A 94 7.92 -5.12 16.22
CA ALA A 94 7.08 -5.20 17.41
C ALA A 94 7.04 -3.87 18.17
N SER A 95 8.12 -3.11 18.16
CA SER A 95 8.21 -1.77 18.77
C SER A 95 7.26 -0.74 18.18
N ASP A 96 6.77 -0.96 16.97
CA ASP A 96 5.92 0.00 16.28
C ASP A 96 4.41 -0.31 16.46
N ALA A 97 4.04 -1.25 17.35
CA ALA A 97 2.64 -1.67 17.59
C ALA A 97 1.72 -0.50 17.95
N ASP A 98 2.12 0.32 18.92
CA ASP A 98 1.33 1.48 19.35
C ASP A 98 1.22 2.53 18.26
N LEU A 99 2.29 2.73 17.49
CA LEU A 99 2.29 3.64 16.35
C LEU A 99 1.35 3.16 15.23
N LEU A 100 1.34 1.86 14.95
CA LEU A 100 0.41 1.25 14.00
C LEU A 100 -1.04 1.41 14.46
N LYS A 101 -1.32 1.16 15.74
CA LYS A 101 -2.64 1.39 16.31
C LYS A 101 -3.08 2.85 16.17
N LYS A 102 -2.24 3.78 16.61
CA LYS A 102 -2.54 5.21 16.60
C LYS A 102 -2.79 5.75 15.19
N VAL A 103 -1.94 5.38 14.22
CA VAL A 103 -2.05 5.95 12.86
C VAL A 103 -3.03 5.17 11.99
N ASN A 104 -2.95 3.82 11.98
CA ASN A 104 -3.75 3.03 11.05
C ASN A 104 -5.19 2.85 11.54
N ILE A 105 -5.40 2.64 12.85
CA ILE A 105 -6.75 2.37 13.40
C ILE A 105 -7.41 3.68 13.81
N GLU A 106 -6.84 4.37 14.82
CA GLU A 106 -7.42 5.59 15.38
C GLU A 106 -7.45 6.72 14.35
N GLY A 107 -6.36 6.85 13.54
CA GLY A 107 -6.32 7.81 12.44
C GLY A 107 -7.38 7.53 11.38
N THR A 108 -7.64 6.25 11.02
CA THR A 108 -8.72 5.90 10.09
C THR A 108 -10.08 6.20 10.70
N ALA A 109 -10.30 5.86 11.98
CA ALA A 109 -11.54 6.19 12.69
C ALA A 109 -11.83 7.71 12.66
N ASN A 110 -10.81 8.53 12.96
CA ASN A 110 -10.94 9.99 12.91
C ASN A 110 -11.30 10.49 11.51
N VAL A 111 -10.59 10.00 10.48
CA VAL A 111 -10.85 10.37 9.09
C VAL A 111 -12.27 10.01 8.67
N MET A 112 -12.76 8.82 9.02
CA MET A 112 -14.13 8.39 8.69
C MET A 112 -15.18 9.19 9.46
N ASN A 113 -14.97 9.48 10.75
CA ASN A 113 -15.88 10.31 11.57
C ASN A 113 -15.99 11.72 11.00
N VAL A 114 -14.86 12.34 10.64
CA VAL A 114 -14.86 13.68 10.05
C VAL A 114 -15.51 13.67 8.67
N ALA A 115 -15.28 12.62 7.85
CA ALA A 115 -15.92 12.49 6.55
C ALA A 115 -17.46 12.46 6.66
N LEU A 116 -18.00 11.67 7.60
CA LEU A 116 -19.43 11.63 7.90
C LEU A 116 -19.96 13.01 8.34
N ALA A 117 -19.28 13.63 9.31
CA ALA A 117 -19.67 14.93 9.86
C ALA A 117 -19.59 16.07 8.83
N SER A 118 -18.65 16.00 7.88
CA SER A 118 -18.47 17.00 6.81
C SER A 118 -19.37 16.79 5.59
N GLY A 119 -20.16 15.71 5.58
CA GLY A 119 -21.09 15.43 4.49
C GLY A 119 -20.43 14.86 3.23
N VAL A 120 -19.24 14.25 3.38
CA VAL A 120 -18.60 13.47 2.30
C VAL A 120 -19.56 12.36 1.85
N LYS A 121 -19.73 12.21 0.54
CA LYS A 121 -20.69 11.26 -0.04
C LYS A 121 -20.08 9.89 -0.25
N LYS A 122 -18.81 9.84 -0.69
CA LYS A 122 -18.15 8.57 -1.00
C LYS A 122 -16.66 8.60 -0.65
N ALA A 123 -16.18 7.51 -0.05
CA ALA A 123 -14.79 7.33 0.32
C ALA A 123 -14.16 6.11 -0.39
N GLY A 124 -12.96 6.30 -0.93
CA GLY A 124 -12.06 5.24 -1.36
C GLY A 124 -11.00 4.98 -0.29
N PHE A 125 -10.89 3.74 0.17
CA PHE A 125 -9.91 3.34 1.18
C PHE A 125 -8.87 2.37 0.64
N VAL A 126 -7.60 2.68 0.83
CA VAL A 126 -6.50 1.77 0.51
C VAL A 126 -6.17 0.90 1.71
N SER A 127 -6.72 -0.30 1.72
CA SER A 127 -6.45 -1.33 2.72
C SER A 127 -5.20 -2.16 2.34
N SER A 128 -5.24 -3.46 2.48
CA SER A 128 -4.17 -4.41 2.12
C SER A 128 -4.73 -5.82 2.08
N ILE A 129 -4.13 -6.72 1.28
CA ILE A 129 -4.38 -8.17 1.42
C ILE A 129 -4.07 -8.69 2.83
N ALA A 130 -3.30 -7.94 3.64
CA ALA A 130 -3.03 -8.29 5.02
C ALA A 130 -4.27 -8.21 5.94
N ALA A 131 -5.32 -7.47 5.53
CA ALA A 131 -6.60 -7.39 6.24
C ALA A 131 -7.56 -8.53 5.89
N LEU A 132 -7.22 -9.39 4.93
CA LEU A 132 -8.05 -10.51 4.49
C LEU A 132 -7.72 -11.78 5.25
N GLY A 133 -8.72 -12.65 5.43
CA GLY A 133 -8.51 -14.02 5.91
C GLY A 133 -7.68 -14.84 4.93
N ARG A 134 -7.03 -15.87 5.43
CA ARG A 134 -6.18 -16.77 4.62
C ARG A 134 -6.81 -18.13 4.36
N ASN A 135 -7.97 -18.40 4.94
CA ASN A 135 -8.68 -19.65 4.76
C ASN A 135 -9.60 -19.56 3.54
N SER A 136 -9.13 -20.05 2.41
CA SER A 136 -9.95 -20.20 1.20
C SER A 136 -10.33 -21.66 0.99
N THR A 137 -11.58 -21.91 0.72
CA THR A 137 -12.08 -23.25 0.29
C THR A 137 -11.63 -23.56 -1.14
N LEU A 138 -11.25 -22.55 -1.92
CA LEU A 138 -10.87 -22.66 -3.33
C LEU A 138 -9.35 -22.61 -3.55
N GLY A 139 -8.54 -22.62 -2.49
CA GLY A 139 -7.07 -22.53 -2.59
C GLY A 139 -6.52 -21.13 -2.92
N MET A 140 -7.38 -20.16 -3.24
CA MET A 140 -7.03 -18.76 -3.48
C MET A 140 -7.84 -17.86 -2.54
N VAL A 141 -7.19 -16.84 -2.00
CA VAL A 141 -7.85 -15.83 -1.16
C VAL A 141 -8.72 -14.93 -2.05
N ASP A 142 -9.94 -14.74 -1.66
CA ASP A 142 -10.92 -13.82 -2.26
C ASP A 142 -11.46 -12.82 -1.22
N GLU A 143 -12.37 -11.97 -1.64
CA GLU A 143 -12.97 -10.93 -0.80
C GLU A 143 -13.90 -11.48 0.29
N GLU A 144 -14.37 -12.73 0.16
CA GLU A 144 -15.25 -13.40 1.15
C GLU A 144 -14.46 -14.06 2.28
N CYS A 145 -13.13 -14.16 2.15
CA CYS A 145 -12.27 -14.75 3.15
C CYS A 145 -12.29 -13.94 4.45
N GLN A 146 -12.92 -14.49 5.48
CA GLN A 146 -13.00 -13.84 6.79
C GLN A 146 -11.66 -13.87 7.53
N PHE A 147 -11.25 -12.73 8.05
CA PHE A 147 -10.08 -12.62 8.90
C PHE A 147 -10.33 -13.29 10.24
N LYS A 148 -9.50 -14.27 10.59
CA LYS A 148 -9.52 -14.93 11.90
C LYS A 148 -8.25 -14.53 12.65
N ILE A 149 -8.42 -13.81 13.76
CA ILE A 149 -7.30 -13.36 14.57
C ILE A 149 -6.58 -14.56 15.18
N THR A 150 -5.29 -14.64 14.97
CA THR A 150 -4.41 -15.66 15.51
C THR A 150 -3.18 -15.04 16.18
N LYS A 151 -2.46 -15.82 17.00
CA LYS A 151 -1.18 -15.38 17.59
C LYS A 151 -0.04 -15.22 16.57
N LEU A 152 -0.27 -15.60 15.31
CA LEU A 152 0.72 -15.51 14.23
C LEU A 152 0.54 -14.26 13.36
N ASP A 153 -0.55 -13.52 13.56
CA ASP A 153 -0.80 -12.31 12.78
C ASP A 153 0.14 -11.19 13.21
N SER A 154 0.64 -10.48 12.21
CA SER A 154 1.50 -9.32 12.44
C SER A 154 0.70 -8.14 12.98
N ASN A 155 1.36 -7.27 13.76
CA ASN A 155 0.75 -6.01 14.21
C ASN A 155 0.26 -5.17 13.02
N TYR A 156 0.96 -5.24 11.88
CA TYR A 156 0.53 -4.59 10.65
C TYR A 156 -0.78 -5.19 10.12
N ALA A 157 -0.90 -6.52 10.02
CA ALA A 157 -2.12 -7.18 9.57
C ALA A 157 -3.31 -6.83 10.46
N LEU A 158 -3.13 -6.91 11.78
CA LEU A 158 -4.15 -6.50 12.75
C LEU A 158 -4.54 -5.04 12.59
N SER A 159 -3.55 -4.14 12.40
CA SER A 159 -3.84 -2.71 12.22
C SER A 159 -4.63 -2.42 10.95
N LYS A 160 -4.36 -3.14 9.84
CA LYS A 160 -5.12 -2.98 8.60
C LYS A 160 -6.52 -3.59 8.68
N TYR A 161 -6.65 -4.74 9.35
CA TYR A 161 -7.95 -5.34 9.63
C TYR A 161 -8.84 -4.40 10.45
N TYR A 162 -8.35 -3.90 11.58
CA TYR A 162 -9.15 -3.00 12.43
C TYR A 162 -9.42 -1.64 11.76
N ALA A 163 -8.48 -1.11 10.98
CA ALA A 163 -8.73 0.08 10.18
C ALA A 163 -9.86 -0.15 9.15
N GLU A 164 -9.89 -1.32 8.50
CA GLU A 164 -10.96 -1.67 7.56
C GLU A 164 -12.32 -1.82 8.29
N GLN A 165 -12.34 -2.30 9.55
CA GLN A 165 -13.57 -2.33 10.34
C GLN A 165 -14.11 -0.92 10.62
N GLU A 166 -13.25 0.09 10.83
CA GLU A 166 -13.68 1.47 10.99
C GLU A 166 -14.29 2.04 9.69
N VAL A 167 -13.80 1.62 8.54
CA VAL A 167 -14.40 2.00 7.24
C VAL A 167 -15.76 1.32 7.07
N TRP A 168 -15.90 0.05 7.40
CA TRP A 168 -17.19 -0.65 7.38
C TRP A 168 -18.19 -0.08 8.38
N ARG A 169 -17.73 0.36 9.56
CA ARG A 169 -18.57 1.08 10.53
C ARG A 169 -19.12 2.35 9.91
N ALA A 170 -18.26 3.17 9.30
CA ALA A 170 -18.69 4.41 8.63
C ALA A 170 -19.66 4.14 7.47
N SER A 171 -19.48 3.02 6.76
CA SER A 171 -20.42 2.57 5.73
C SER A 171 -21.80 2.30 6.30
N ASN A 172 -21.89 1.60 7.44
CA ASN A 172 -23.15 1.34 8.14
C ASN A 172 -23.81 2.62 8.69
N GLU A 173 -23.03 3.68 8.90
CA GLU A 173 -23.48 5.00 9.33
C GLU A 173 -23.86 5.92 8.15
N GLY A 174 -23.78 5.43 6.91
CA GLY A 174 -24.30 6.11 5.72
C GLY A 174 -23.26 6.71 4.78
N LEU A 175 -21.96 6.48 5.00
CA LEU A 175 -20.92 6.86 4.05
C LEU A 175 -20.76 5.77 2.98
N ASP A 176 -21.00 6.08 1.70
CA ASP A 176 -20.70 5.15 0.62
C ASP A 176 -19.17 4.87 0.60
N VAL A 177 -18.74 3.60 0.62
CA VAL A 177 -17.33 3.25 0.65
C VAL A 177 -16.95 2.26 -0.45
N VAL A 178 -15.73 2.38 -0.95
CA VAL A 178 -15.06 1.37 -1.77
C VAL A 178 -13.68 1.10 -1.17
N ILE A 179 -13.35 -0.16 -1.00
CA ILE A 179 -12.11 -0.59 -0.36
C ILE A 179 -11.28 -1.37 -1.36
N VAL A 180 -10.01 -1.03 -1.50
CA VAL A 180 -9.06 -1.84 -2.26
C VAL A 180 -8.09 -2.53 -1.31
N ASN A 181 -7.82 -3.82 -1.55
CA ASN A 181 -6.87 -4.63 -0.80
C ASN A 181 -5.69 -4.99 -1.73
N PRO A 182 -4.70 -4.08 -1.88
CA PRO A 182 -3.56 -4.35 -2.73
C PRO A 182 -2.69 -5.46 -2.18
N SER A 183 -2.13 -6.26 -3.09
CA SER A 183 -1.02 -7.17 -2.80
C SER A 183 0.31 -6.40 -2.64
N VAL A 184 1.47 -7.05 -2.74
CA VAL A 184 2.76 -6.36 -2.63
C VAL A 184 2.90 -5.37 -3.79
N ILE A 185 2.87 -4.08 -3.47
CA ILE A 185 2.89 -3.01 -4.46
C ILE A 185 4.32 -2.79 -4.94
N LEU A 186 4.57 -2.96 -6.24
CA LEU A 186 5.81 -2.55 -6.86
C LEU A 186 5.68 -1.13 -7.41
N GLY A 187 6.63 -0.28 -7.07
CA GLY A 187 6.63 1.12 -7.48
C GLY A 187 7.83 1.90 -6.95
N PRO A 188 8.07 3.10 -7.50
CA PRO A 188 9.11 4.00 -7.06
C PRO A 188 8.69 4.68 -5.76
N GLY A 189 9.42 4.44 -4.71
CA GLY A 189 9.21 5.05 -3.41
C GLY A 189 10.55 5.41 -2.77
N ASP A 190 10.61 5.32 -1.45
CA ASP A 190 11.90 5.29 -0.77
C ASP A 190 12.54 3.92 -0.99
N TRP A 191 13.58 3.85 -1.83
CA TRP A 191 14.26 2.60 -2.16
C TRP A 191 14.90 1.90 -0.95
N THR A 192 14.88 2.55 0.22
CA THR A 192 15.38 1.97 1.49
C THR A 192 14.28 1.38 2.36
N LYS A 193 12.99 1.59 2.01
CA LYS A 193 11.84 1.22 2.85
C LYS A 193 10.73 0.51 2.06
N GLY A 194 9.86 -0.17 2.79
CA GLY A 194 8.68 -0.82 2.22
C GLY A 194 9.01 -1.82 1.11
N SER A 195 8.11 -1.96 0.15
CA SER A 195 8.31 -2.85 -1.01
C SER A 195 9.32 -2.32 -2.02
N SER A 196 9.51 -1.01 -2.11
CA SER A 196 10.50 -0.40 -3.01
C SER A 196 11.94 -0.85 -2.69
N GLN A 197 12.25 -1.19 -1.42
CA GLN A 197 13.57 -1.69 -1.03
C GLN A 197 13.95 -3.03 -1.69
N ILE A 198 13.00 -3.74 -2.31
CA ILE A 198 13.28 -5.01 -3.01
C ILE A 198 14.32 -4.78 -4.11
N PHE A 199 14.16 -3.72 -4.90
CA PHE A 199 15.12 -3.36 -5.96
C PHE A 199 16.52 -3.10 -5.41
N GLN A 200 16.63 -2.35 -4.32
CA GLN A 200 17.91 -2.06 -3.68
C GLN A 200 18.57 -3.32 -3.11
N LYS A 201 17.81 -4.20 -2.44
CA LYS A 201 18.34 -5.45 -1.89
C LYS A 201 18.87 -6.37 -2.98
N ILE A 202 18.16 -6.49 -4.09
CA ILE A 202 18.60 -7.30 -5.24
C ILE A 202 19.82 -6.66 -5.89
N HIS A 203 19.86 -5.35 -6.08
CA HIS A 203 20.99 -4.63 -6.63
C HIS A 203 22.27 -4.82 -5.78
N LYS A 204 22.12 -4.89 -4.44
CA LYS A 204 23.21 -5.20 -3.50
C LYS A 204 23.62 -6.69 -3.47
N GLY A 205 22.99 -7.55 -4.26
CA GLY A 205 23.34 -8.95 -4.38
C GLY A 205 22.64 -9.84 -3.34
N LEU A 206 21.31 -9.88 -3.37
CA LEU A 206 20.51 -10.78 -2.54
C LEU A 206 20.80 -12.25 -2.89
N LYS A 207 21.46 -12.99 -2.00
CA LYS A 207 21.88 -14.38 -2.21
C LYS A 207 20.82 -15.41 -1.83
N PHE A 208 19.91 -15.05 -0.93
CA PHE A 208 18.94 -15.97 -0.32
C PHE A 208 17.57 -15.88 -1.00
N TYR A 209 16.90 -17.03 -1.15
CA TYR A 209 15.51 -17.09 -1.60
C TYR A 209 14.68 -18.04 -0.76
N THR A 210 13.37 -17.77 -0.70
CA THR A 210 12.36 -18.62 -0.05
C THR A 210 11.47 -19.27 -1.10
N GLN A 211 10.73 -20.31 -0.71
CA GLN A 211 9.80 -21.03 -1.60
C GLN A 211 8.35 -20.52 -1.48
N GLY A 212 8.09 -19.57 -0.61
CA GLY A 212 6.76 -18.97 -0.49
C GLY A 212 6.35 -18.17 -1.73
N SER A 213 5.08 -17.85 -1.81
CA SER A 213 4.49 -17.03 -2.87
C SER A 213 3.56 -15.97 -2.29
N THR A 214 3.36 -14.90 -3.06
CA THR A 214 2.42 -13.83 -2.74
C THR A 214 1.94 -13.17 -4.02
N GLY A 215 0.99 -12.24 -3.88
CA GLY A 215 0.58 -11.36 -4.97
C GLY A 215 1.51 -10.16 -5.12
N TYR A 216 1.63 -9.67 -6.35
CA TYR A 216 2.32 -8.43 -6.71
C TYR A 216 1.45 -7.58 -7.63
N VAL A 217 1.54 -6.26 -7.50
CA VAL A 217 0.75 -5.32 -8.30
C VAL A 217 1.53 -4.05 -8.61
N ASP A 218 1.29 -3.46 -9.78
CA ASP A 218 1.82 -2.15 -10.14
C ASP A 218 1.13 -1.05 -9.32
N VAL A 219 1.89 -0.08 -8.83
CA VAL A 219 1.34 1.05 -8.06
C VAL A 219 0.35 1.88 -8.87
N ASN A 220 0.52 1.97 -10.20
CA ASN A 220 -0.45 2.68 -11.05
C ASN A 220 -1.78 1.95 -11.15
N ASP A 221 -1.77 0.60 -11.11
CA ASP A 221 -2.99 -0.19 -11.10
C ASP A 221 -3.74 0.00 -9.79
N VAL A 222 -3.03 0.09 -8.67
CA VAL A 222 -3.64 0.42 -7.38
C VAL A 222 -4.27 1.82 -7.41
N ALA A 223 -3.54 2.83 -7.89
CA ALA A 223 -4.06 4.18 -8.00
C ALA A 223 -5.27 4.27 -8.95
N GLU A 224 -5.21 3.57 -10.08
CA GLU A 224 -6.29 3.51 -11.06
C GLU A 224 -7.53 2.83 -10.51
N SER A 225 -7.37 1.68 -9.84
CA SER A 225 -8.50 0.94 -9.25
C SER A 225 -9.26 1.77 -8.22
N VAL A 226 -8.53 2.50 -7.34
CA VAL A 226 -9.15 3.40 -6.36
C VAL A 226 -9.98 4.48 -7.05
N LEU A 227 -9.42 5.11 -8.10
CA LEU A 227 -10.10 6.20 -8.80
C LEU A 227 -11.32 5.69 -9.59
N GLN A 228 -11.19 4.59 -10.35
CA GLN A 228 -12.32 4.03 -11.08
C GLN A 228 -13.47 3.64 -10.14
N LEU A 229 -13.16 2.99 -9.02
CA LEU A 229 -14.17 2.62 -8.02
C LEU A 229 -14.78 3.85 -7.33
N LEU A 230 -13.98 4.86 -7.00
CA LEU A 230 -14.46 6.10 -6.38
C LEU A 230 -15.45 6.87 -7.27
N PHE A 231 -15.21 6.85 -8.58
CA PHE A 231 -16.04 7.54 -9.57
C PHE A 231 -17.16 6.67 -10.16
N SER A 232 -17.24 5.37 -9.82
CA SER A 232 -18.31 4.47 -10.24
C SER A 232 -19.54 4.58 -9.32
N GLU A 233 -20.63 3.91 -9.72
CA GLU A 233 -21.82 3.75 -8.88
C GLU A 233 -21.67 2.62 -7.83
N ILE A 234 -20.59 1.86 -7.87
CA ILE A 234 -20.30 0.77 -6.92
C ILE A 234 -20.06 1.37 -5.54
N LYS A 235 -20.65 0.78 -4.53
CA LYS A 235 -20.53 1.19 -3.14
C LYS A 235 -20.59 0.01 -2.19
N ASN A 236 -19.99 0.22 -1.01
CA ASN A 236 -20.02 -0.74 0.10
C ASN A 236 -19.46 -2.11 -0.30
N GLU A 237 -18.33 -2.06 -1.03
CA GLU A 237 -17.66 -3.22 -1.58
C GLU A 237 -16.16 -3.13 -1.38
N ARG A 238 -15.52 -4.31 -1.20
CA ARG A 238 -14.05 -4.42 -1.21
C ARG A 238 -13.56 -5.24 -2.39
N PHE A 239 -12.33 -4.95 -2.82
CA PHE A 239 -11.73 -5.52 -4.00
C PHE A 239 -10.27 -5.87 -3.78
N ILE A 240 -9.89 -7.10 -4.09
CA ILE A 240 -8.47 -7.50 -4.18
C ILE A 240 -7.87 -6.89 -5.44
N VAL A 241 -6.74 -6.20 -5.25
CA VAL A 241 -5.98 -5.58 -6.34
C VAL A 241 -4.64 -6.27 -6.45
N ASN A 242 -4.52 -7.22 -7.41
CA ASN A 242 -3.37 -8.09 -7.55
C ASN A 242 -3.08 -8.36 -9.04
N GLY A 243 -1.91 -7.95 -9.54
CA GLY A 243 -1.52 -8.13 -10.94
C GLY A 243 -1.02 -9.54 -11.26
N ALA A 244 -0.30 -10.17 -10.32
CA ALA A 244 0.19 -11.54 -10.51
C ALA A 244 0.47 -12.25 -9.18
N ASN A 245 0.21 -13.55 -9.14
CA ASN A 245 0.63 -14.43 -8.06
C ASN A 245 1.98 -15.07 -8.42
N LEU A 246 3.06 -14.70 -7.74
CA LEU A 246 4.41 -15.16 -8.02
C LEU A 246 5.10 -15.73 -6.78
N LYS A 247 5.98 -16.71 -6.95
CA LYS A 247 6.93 -17.07 -5.91
C LYS A 247 7.87 -15.91 -5.66
N TYR A 248 8.31 -15.72 -4.41
CA TYR A 248 9.29 -14.69 -4.08
C TYR A 248 10.55 -14.82 -4.95
N ARG A 249 11.03 -16.06 -5.15
CA ARG A 249 12.17 -16.33 -6.01
C ARG A 249 11.95 -15.83 -7.43
N ASP A 250 10.79 -16.15 -8.04
CA ASP A 250 10.53 -15.82 -9.44
C ASP A 250 10.48 -14.30 -9.66
N CYS A 251 9.83 -13.57 -8.73
CA CYS A 251 9.83 -12.11 -8.77
C CYS A 251 11.25 -11.53 -8.62
N PHE A 252 12.02 -12.01 -7.65
CA PHE A 252 13.38 -11.51 -7.39
C PHE A 252 14.35 -11.85 -8.53
N ASP A 253 14.22 -13.02 -9.13
CA ASP A 253 15.05 -13.44 -10.27
C ASP A 253 14.74 -12.59 -11.52
N ARG A 254 13.47 -12.25 -11.76
CA ARG A 254 13.08 -11.31 -12.85
C ARG A 254 13.70 -9.92 -12.62
N ILE A 255 13.60 -9.38 -11.41
CA ILE A 255 14.22 -8.08 -11.07
C ILE A 255 15.75 -8.16 -11.21
N ALA A 256 16.39 -9.25 -10.75
CA ALA A 256 17.84 -9.44 -10.87
C ALA A 256 18.30 -9.42 -12.33
N VAL A 257 17.55 -10.08 -13.23
CA VAL A 257 17.86 -10.09 -14.67
C VAL A 257 17.84 -8.67 -15.25
N VAL A 258 16.80 -7.89 -14.96
CA VAL A 258 16.68 -6.50 -15.47
C VAL A 258 17.78 -5.60 -14.89
N LEU A 259 18.13 -5.78 -13.61
CA LEU A 259 19.22 -5.03 -12.96
C LEU A 259 20.63 -5.52 -13.33
N ASN A 260 20.74 -6.52 -14.20
CA ASN A 260 22.01 -7.18 -14.53
C ASN A 260 22.78 -7.65 -13.28
N LYS A 261 22.07 -8.33 -12.36
CA LYS A 261 22.62 -8.87 -11.10
C LYS A 261 22.45 -10.39 -11.03
N PRO A 262 23.31 -11.09 -10.28
CA PRO A 262 23.17 -12.53 -10.07
C PRO A 262 21.84 -12.88 -9.41
N LYS A 263 21.23 -13.99 -9.84
CA LYS A 263 20.05 -14.56 -9.21
C LYS A 263 20.36 -15.11 -7.83
N SER A 264 19.35 -15.23 -6.98
CA SER A 264 19.49 -15.85 -5.66
C SER A 264 19.77 -17.35 -5.76
N THR A 265 20.80 -17.85 -5.08
CA THR A 265 21.26 -19.25 -5.18
C THR A 265 21.04 -20.07 -3.91
N ILE A 266 20.91 -19.43 -2.74
CA ILE A 266 20.84 -20.10 -1.44
C ILE A 266 19.40 -20.23 -1.00
N LYS A 267 18.89 -21.47 -0.94
CA LYS A 267 17.55 -21.76 -0.43
C LYS A 267 17.48 -21.58 1.08
N VAL A 268 16.54 -20.79 1.56
CA VAL A 268 16.24 -20.67 2.98
C VAL A 268 15.43 -21.89 3.42
N THR A 269 16.00 -22.70 4.32
CA THR A 269 15.31 -23.80 4.98
C THR A 269 14.61 -23.32 6.25
N PRO A 270 13.63 -24.07 6.83
CA PRO A 270 13.02 -23.73 8.10
C PRO A 270 14.04 -23.50 9.23
N LEU A 271 15.08 -24.32 9.30
CA LEU A 271 16.15 -24.18 10.30
C LEU A 271 16.95 -22.89 10.07
N LEU A 272 17.36 -22.62 8.83
CA LEU A 272 18.09 -21.40 8.50
C LEU A 272 17.26 -20.15 8.79
N LYS A 273 15.96 -20.18 8.50
CA LYS A 273 15.01 -19.12 8.86
C LYS A 273 15.03 -18.83 10.37
N GLU A 274 14.93 -19.91 11.19
CA GLU A 274 14.90 -19.78 12.65
C GLU A 274 16.22 -19.23 13.22
N ILE A 275 17.36 -19.60 12.65
CA ILE A 275 18.66 -19.05 13.03
C ILE A 275 18.78 -17.59 12.60
N ALA A 276 18.43 -17.29 11.35
CA ALA A 276 18.64 -15.96 10.76
C ALA A 276 17.89 -14.83 11.52
N TRP A 277 16.59 -15.00 11.80
CA TRP A 277 15.86 -13.94 12.51
C TRP A 277 16.30 -13.79 13.98
N ARG A 278 16.73 -14.87 14.65
CA ARG A 278 17.27 -14.78 16.01
C ARG A 278 18.63 -14.10 16.05
N ALA A 279 19.53 -14.45 15.13
CA ALA A 279 20.83 -13.79 15.01
C ALA A 279 20.64 -12.28 14.72
N GLU A 280 19.68 -11.96 13.87
CA GLU A 280 19.36 -10.58 13.56
C GLU A 280 18.74 -9.83 14.75
N ALA A 281 17.90 -10.48 15.56
CA ALA A 281 17.37 -9.91 16.80
C ALA A 281 18.49 -9.62 17.83
N VAL A 282 19.46 -10.54 17.96
CA VAL A 282 20.65 -10.34 18.81
C VAL A 282 21.50 -9.17 18.29
N ARG A 283 21.78 -9.13 16.98
CA ARG A 283 22.50 -7.99 16.37
C ARG A 283 21.80 -6.67 16.65
N ALA A 284 20.48 -6.62 16.44
CA ALA A 284 19.67 -5.41 16.66
C ALA A 284 19.72 -4.95 18.12
N PHE A 285 19.70 -5.90 19.07
CA PHE A 285 19.83 -5.60 20.49
C PHE A 285 21.16 -4.92 20.85
N PHE A 286 22.29 -5.47 20.35
CA PHE A 286 23.62 -4.89 20.63
C PHE A 286 23.92 -3.62 19.85
N THR A 287 23.32 -3.43 18.68
CA THR A 287 23.59 -2.24 17.85
C THR A 287 22.57 -1.13 18.03
N SER A 288 21.50 -1.33 18.80
CA SER A 288 20.34 -0.41 18.92
C SER A 288 19.71 -0.05 17.55
N GLN A 289 19.94 -0.87 16.52
CA GLN A 289 19.37 -0.67 15.19
C GLN A 289 18.15 -1.58 15.01
N LYS A 290 17.21 -1.14 14.17
CA LYS A 290 16.06 -2.00 13.81
C LYS A 290 16.55 -3.28 13.09
N PRO A 291 15.97 -4.47 13.39
CA PRO A 291 16.37 -5.72 12.75
C PRO A 291 16.03 -5.70 11.26
N LEU A 292 16.94 -6.19 10.41
CA LEU A 292 16.72 -6.31 8.96
C LEU A 292 15.74 -7.43 8.60
N LEU A 293 15.59 -8.41 9.50
CA LEU A 293 14.69 -9.56 9.37
C LEU A 293 13.96 -9.77 10.70
N THR A 294 12.65 -9.61 10.70
CA THR A 294 11.81 -9.93 11.87
C THR A 294 11.28 -11.36 11.77
N ARG A 295 10.81 -11.92 12.89
CA ARG A 295 10.13 -13.22 12.90
C ARG A 295 8.91 -13.22 11.96
N GLU A 296 8.17 -12.11 11.92
CA GLU A 296 6.97 -11.93 11.09
C GLU A 296 7.31 -11.99 9.60
N THR A 297 8.30 -11.19 9.15
CA THR A 297 8.73 -11.18 7.75
C THR A 297 9.35 -12.51 7.34
N ALA A 298 10.09 -13.17 8.24
CA ALA A 298 10.67 -14.50 7.99
C ALA A 298 9.59 -15.58 7.81
N ASN A 299 8.53 -15.55 8.60
CA ASN A 299 7.39 -16.48 8.47
C ASN A 299 6.59 -16.20 7.20
N SER A 300 6.26 -14.94 6.92
CA SER A 300 5.53 -14.55 5.71
C SER A 300 6.26 -14.98 4.43
N ALA A 301 7.59 -14.85 4.40
CA ALA A 301 8.40 -15.27 3.26
C ALA A 301 8.40 -16.79 3.00
N MET A 302 8.01 -17.61 3.97
CA MET A 302 7.89 -19.08 3.82
C MET A 302 6.47 -19.53 3.49
N THR A 303 5.48 -18.64 3.60
CA THR A 303 4.06 -18.95 3.35
C THR A 303 3.75 -18.73 1.87
N SER A 304 2.90 -19.60 1.32
CA SER A 304 2.36 -19.44 -0.04
C SER A 304 0.91 -18.97 0.02
N SER A 305 0.64 -17.88 -0.67
CA SER A 305 -0.71 -17.34 -0.83
C SER A 305 -0.92 -16.97 -2.29
N ALA A 306 -2.13 -17.18 -2.79
CA ALA A 306 -2.58 -16.72 -4.09
C ALA A 306 -3.90 -15.94 -3.91
N PHE A 307 -4.13 -14.94 -4.74
CA PHE A 307 -5.25 -14.00 -4.63
C PHE A 307 -6.07 -14.01 -5.90
N ASN A 308 -7.40 -14.01 -5.75
CA ASN A 308 -8.35 -13.98 -6.84
C ASN A 308 -8.77 -12.53 -7.11
N THR A 309 -8.70 -12.09 -8.36
CA THR A 309 -9.04 -10.72 -8.81
C THR A 309 -10.28 -10.65 -9.68
N SER A 310 -10.96 -11.78 -9.88
CA SER A 310 -12.11 -11.88 -10.79
C SER A 310 -13.22 -10.87 -10.48
N LYS A 311 -13.34 -10.43 -9.22
CA LYS A 311 -14.38 -9.47 -8.81
C LYS A 311 -14.12 -8.10 -9.45
N ILE A 312 -12.93 -7.52 -9.27
CA ILE A 312 -12.61 -6.20 -9.83
C ILE A 312 -12.57 -6.25 -11.36
N GLU A 313 -12.00 -7.32 -11.94
CA GLU A 313 -11.93 -7.51 -13.39
C GLU A 313 -13.33 -7.50 -14.04
N LYS A 314 -14.31 -8.18 -13.41
CA LYS A 314 -15.68 -8.25 -13.91
C LYS A 314 -16.48 -6.98 -13.66
N MET A 315 -16.36 -6.38 -12.46
CA MET A 315 -17.23 -5.27 -12.06
C MET A 315 -16.90 -3.95 -12.72
N ILE A 316 -15.60 -3.69 -13.01
CA ILE A 316 -15.16 -2.45 -13.67
C ILE A 316 -14.32 -2.70 -14.93
N ASN A 317 -14.35 -3.92 -15.46
CA ASN A 317 -13.53 -4.33 -16.63
C ASN A 317 -12.05 -3.96 -16.46
N PHE A 318 -11.51 -4.19 -15.25
CA PHE A 318 -10.16 -3.79 -14.90
C PHE A 318 -9.13 -4.73 -15.53
N GLN A 319 -8.07 -4.15 -16.11
CA GLN A 319 -6.96 -4.89 -16.67
C GLN A 319 -5.69 -4.52 -15.93
N PHE A 320 -5.00 -5.51 -15.38
CA PHE A 320 -3.75 -5.32 -14.68
C PHE A 320 -2.58 -5.21 -15.65
N THR A 321 -1.62 -4.37 -15.30
CA THR A 321 -0.35 -4.25 -16.02
C THR A 321 0.45 -5.55 -15.88
N ASP A 322 1.03 -6.00 -17.00
CA ASP A 322 1.93 -7.16 -16.99
C ASP A 322 3.11 -6.92 -16.04
N MET A 323 3.45 -7.96 -15.26
CA MET A 323 4.45 -7.81 -14.20
C MET A 323 5.88 -7.63 -14.74
N ASP A 324 6.20 -8.15 -15.93
CA ASP A 324 7.51 -7.93 -16.53
C ASP A 324 7.64 -6.48 -17.03
N VAL A 325 6.55 -5.87 -17.50
CA VAL A 325 6.49 -4.43 -17.84
C VAL A 325 6.69 -3.59 -16.58
N THR A 326 5.99 -3.93 -15.50
CA THR A 326 6.12 -3.27 -14.18
C THR A 326 7.56 -3.34 -13.64
N ILE A 327 8.13 -4.55 -13.63
CA ILE A 327 9.49 -4.78 -13.13
C ILE A 327 10.50 -3.99 -13.96
N LYS A 328 10.42 -4.07 -15.30
CA LYS A 328 11.33 -3.34 -16.17
C LYS A 328 11.26 -1.83 -15.91
N LYS A 329 10.06 -1.26 -15.90
CA LYS A 329 9.82 0.18 -15.69
C LYS A 329 10.46 0.68 -14.39
N TYR A 330 10.25 -0.02 -13.28
CA TYR A 330 10.75 0.43 -11.99
C TYR A 330 12.21 0.06 -11.72
N ALA A 331 12.74 -0.97 -12.38
CA ALA A 331 14.17 -1.21 -12.39
C ALA A 331 14.92 -0.11 -13.16
N ASP A 332 14.42 0.31 -14.32
CA ASP A 332 15.00 1.42 -15.10
C ASP A 332 14.96 2.74 -14.29
N TRP A 333 13.85 3.00 -13.60
CA TRP A 333 13.75 4.16 -12.70
C TRP A 333 14.73 4.09 -11.55
N PHE A 334 14.80 2.93 -10.87
CA PHE A 334 15.75 2.72 -9.77
C PHE A 334 17.21 2.98 -10.22
N ILE A 335 17.60 2.51 -11.41
CA ILE A 335 18.93 2.75 -11.96
C ILE A 335 19.15 4.25 -12.27
N ALA A 336 18.13 4.96 -12.72
CA ALA A 336 18.22 6.40 -12.97
C ALA A 336 18.42 7.19 -11.66
N ASP A 337 17.76 6.80 -10.58
CA ASP A 337 17.90 7.43 -9.25
C ASP A 337 19.23 7.13 -8.55
N LEU A 338 20.00 6.13 -9.03
CA LEU A 338 21.35 5.83 -8.50
C LEU A 338 22.45 6.73 -9.09
N LYS A 339 22.16 7.42 -10.20
CA LYS A 339 23.07 8.32 -10.89
C LYS A 339 22.99 9.73 -10.31
#